data_0539d77d642e0e84b45649ed31e3aa92
#
_entry.id   0539d77d642e0e84b45649ed31e3aa92
#
_cell.length_a   1.000
_cell.length_b   1.000
_cell.length_c   1.000
_cell.angle_alpha   90.00
_cell.angle_beta   90.00
_cell.angle_gamma   90.00
#
_symmetry.space_group_name_H-M   'P 1'
#
loop_
_entity.id
_entity.type
_entity.pdbx_description
1 polymer ?
#
loop_
_entity_poly.entity_id
_entity_poly.type
_entity_poly.pdbx_seq_one_letter_code
_entity_poly.pdbx_strand_id
1 'polypeptide(L)'
;EALQRVHAQSPQKEKLAAASIVIKNNGSYDNLWKQVVDGWKAVTSAKGTAPLVATETKPGEFLLERGRPRDSQRIADLITRLSKGRHTMTTDDVMEAFGEKAFLILYRGSDPVGIAGWQVENLVSRTVELYLDPRVAADTALPLLLHEVEHASSDLQCEASLVFPPMDLVGFDAIWKRLGYSRRTPESLGSQAWMEAANESMPRGGALFFKQLRADRVLRPI
;
A
#
# COMPACT_ATOMS: atom_id res chain seq x y z
N GLU A 1 -32.78 23.75 10.97
CA GLU A 1 -31.48 23.23 10.50
C GLU A 1 -31.57 21.72 10.18
N ALA A 2 -32.04 20.84 11.10
CA ALA A 2 -32.16 19.42 10.86
C ALA A 2 -33.11 19.06 9.69
N LEU A 3 -34.28 19.71 9.63
CA LEU A 3 -35.26 19.52 8.54
C LEU A 3 -34.71 19.99 7.18
N GLN A 4 -33.92 21.06 7.14
CA GLN A 4 -33.27 21.53 5.92
C GLN A 4 -32.25 20.50 5.39
N ARG A 5 -31.49 19.87 6.27
CA ARG A 5 -30.57 18.78 5.90
C ARG A 5 -31.29 17.55 5.36
N VAL A 6 -32.44 17.20 5.94
CA VAL A 6 -33.27 16.09 5.45
C VAL A 6 -33.82 16.40 4.06
N HIS A 7 -34.29 17.62 3.81
CA HIS A 7 -34.81 18.04 2.51
C HIS A 7 -33.73 18.18 1.42
N ALA A 8 -32.47 18.40 1.82
CA ALA A 8 -31.34 18.46 0.88
C ALA A 8 -30.86 17.08 0.43
N GLN A 9 -31.33 16.00 1.05
CA GLN A 9 -30.96 14.65 0.64
C GLN A 9 -31.88 14.12 -0.46
N SER A 10 -31.30 13.41 -1.44
CA SER A 10 -32.09 12.70 -2.45
C SER A 10 -33.06 11.71 -1.80
N PRO A 11 -34.25 11.49 -2.38
CA PRO A 11 -35.21 10.52 -1.89
C PRO A 11 -34.59 9.14 -1.67
N GLN A 12 -34.92 8.48 -0.57
CA GLN A 12 -34.38 7.15 -0.25
C GLN A 12 -34.63 6.12 -1.34
N LYS A 13 -35.74 6.24 -2.05
CA LYS A 13 -36.09 5.36 -3.18
C LYS A 13 -35.07 5.43 -4.31
N GLU A 14 -34.57 6.62 -4.63
CA GLU A 14 -33.54 6.81 -5.65
C GLU A 14 -32.20 6.23 -5.23
N LYS A 15 -31.83 6.40 -3.95
CA LYS A 15 -30.61 5.80 -3.39
C LYS A 15 -30.67 4.27 -3.43
N LEU A 16 -31.83 3.69 -3.08
CA LEU A 16 -32.02 2.25 -3.13
C LEU A 16 -31.98 1.71 -4.56
N ALA A 17 -32.53 2.44 -5.53
CA ALA A 17 -32.50 2.06 -6.94
C ALA A 17 -31.09 2.11 -7.55
N ALA A 18 -30.24 3.04 -7.06
CA ALA A 18 -28.87 3.18 -7.51
C ALA A 18 -27.88 2.26 -6.78
N ALA A 19 -28.27 1.69 -5.63
CA ALA A 19 -27.39 0.87 -4.82
C ALA A 19 -27.17 -0.51 -5.43
N SER A 20 -25.91 -0.93 -5.54
CA SER A 20 -25.56 -2.30 -5.96
C SER A 20 -25.82 -3.33 -4.86
N ILE A 21 -25.72 -2.92 -3.59
CA ILE A 21 -25.99 -3.75 -2.40
C ILE A 21 -26.71 -2.90 -1.37
N VAL A 22 -27.74 -3.48 -0.76
CA VAL A 22 -28.52 -2.84 0.31
C VAL A 22 -28.41 -3.69 1.57
N ILE A 23 -27.92 -3.10 2.65
CA ILE A 23 -27.86 -3.71 3.98
C ILE A 23 -28.98 -3.11 4.83
N LYS A 24 -29.86 -3.95 5.36
CA LYS A 24 -30.98 -3.54 6.24
C LYS A 24 -30.59 -3.75 7.70
N ASN A 25 -30.46 -2.66 8.45
CA ASN A 25 -30.17 -2.68 9.88
C ASN A 25 -31.47 -2.51 10.70
N ASN A 26 -32.41 -3.45 10.54
CA ASN A 26 -33.72 -3.47 11.24
C ASN A 26 -34.01 -4.82 11.92
N GLY A 27 -32.99 -5.64 12.12
CA GLY A 27 -33.09 -6.97 12.72
C GLY A 27 -32.05 -7.19 13.81
N SER A 28 -31.74 -8.47 14.09
CA SER A 28 -30.68 -8.84 15.03
C SER A 28 -29.30 -8.52 14.49
N TYR A 29 -28.32 -8.42 15.40
CA TYR A 29 -26.91 -8.24 15.06
C TYR A 29 -26.40 -9.35 14.12
N ASP A 30 -26.77 -10.60 14.37
CA ASP A 30 -26.37 -11.74 13.53
C ASP A 30 -26.91 -11.62 12.10
N ASN A 31 -28.14 -11.14 11.94
CA ASN A 31 -28.71 -10.89 10.62
C ASN A 31 -27.99 -9.75 9.90
N LEU A 32 -27.69 -8.67 10.60
CA LEU A 32 -26.89 -7.57 10.05
C LEU A 32 -25.51 -8.04 9.63
N TRP A 33 -24.82 -8.78 10.50
CA TRP A 33 -23.49 -9.32 10.22
C TRP A 33 -23.49 -10.24 9.00
N LYS A 34 -24.48 -11.12 8.89
CA LYS A 34 -24.64 -11.98 7.72
C LYS A 34 -24.79 -11.18 6.43
N GLN A 35 -25.62 -10.13 6.43
CA GLN A 35 -25.80 -9.25 5.27
C GLN A 35 -24.49 -8.53 4.89
N VAL A 36 -23.69 -8.08 5.88
CA VAL A 36 -22.38 -7.46 5.66
C VAL A 36 -21.43 -8.46 5.00
N VAL A 37 -21.32 -9.68 5.52
CA VAL A 37 -20.47 -10.73 4.97
C VAL A 37 -20.87 -11.12 3.55
N ASP A 38 -22.18 -11.29 3.31
CA ASP A 38 -22.69 -11.65 1.99
C ASP A 38 -22.50 -10.51 0.99
N GLY A 39 -22.72 -9.26 1.41
CA GLY A 39 -22.47 -8.06 0.62
C GLY A 39 -20.99 -7.90 0.30
N TRP A 40 -20.12 -8.11 1.27
CA TRP A 40 -18.65 -8.10 1.05
C TRP A 40 -18.23 -9.15 0.03
N LYS A 41 -18.71 -10.39 0.16
CA LYS A 41 -18.44 -11.46 -0.81
C LYS A 41 -18.92 -11.09 -2.21
N ALA A 42 -20.11 -10.51 -2.33
CA ALA A 42 -20.67 -10.09 -3.62
C ALA A 42 -19.83 -8.99 -4.27
N VAL A 43 -19.39 -7.97 -3.51
CA VAL A 43 -18.53 -6.89 -4.03
C VAL A 43 -17.14 -7.40 -4.39
N THR A 44 -16.54 -8.25 -3.57
CA THR A 44 -15.20 -8.79 -3.82
C THR A 44 -15.18 -9.87 -4.90
N SER A 45 -16.33 -10.55 -5.14
CA SER A 45 -16.49 -11.50 -6.24
C SER A 45 -16.85 -10.81 -7.56
N ALA A 46 -17.67 -9.73 -7.52
CA ALA A 46 -18.09 -8.98 -8.69
C ALA A 46 -17.05 -7.92 -9.14
N LYS A 47 -16.38 -7.32 -8.20
CA LYS A 47 -15.06 -6.68 -8.43
C LYS A 47 -14.03 -7.78 -8.22
N GLY A 48 -13.97 -8.69 -9.14
CA GLY A 48 -12.68 -9.16 -9.50
C GLY A 48 -11.82 -7.91 -9.69
N THR A 49 -11.05 -7.51 -8.67
CA THR A 49 -9.70 -7.11 -9.00
C THR A 49 -9.30 -8.22 -9.93
N ALA A 50 -9.36 -7.94 -11.24
CA ALA A 50 -8.79 -8.82 -12.21
C ALA A 50 -7.49 -9.26 -11.56
N PRO A 51 -7.24 -10.55 -11.34
CA PRO A 51 -5.89 -10.95 -11.07
C PRO A 51 -5.16 -10.22 -12.18
N LEU A 52 -4.20 -9.36 -11.83
CA LEU A 52 -3.23 -8.88 -12.81
C LEU A 52 -2.94 -10.13 -13.56
N VAL A 53 -3.49 -10.23 -14.76
CA VAL A 53 -3.79 -11.45 -15.51
C VAL A 53 -2.68 -12.42 -15.16
N ALA A 54 -3.02 -13.63 -14.69
CA ALA A 54 -2.10 -14.73 -14.71
C ALA A 54 -1.85 -15.01 -16.20
N THR A 55 -1.16 -14.08 -16.83
CA THR A 55 -0.50 -14.25 -18.10
C THR A 55 0.51 -15.31 -17.77
N GLU A 56 0.45 -16.42 -18.45
CA GLU A 56 1.51 -17.43 -18.40
C GLU A 56 2.82 -16.67 -18.56
N THR A 57 3.45 -16.37 -17.42
CA THR A 57 4.67 -15.56 -17.38
C THR A 57 5.76 -16.39 -18.04
N LYS A 58 6.30 -15.85 -19.12
CA LYS A 58 7.46 -16.49 -19.76
C LYS A 58 8.57 -16.64 -18.71
N PRO A 59 9.34 -17.72 -18.73
CA PRO A 59 10.44 -17.90 -17.80
C PRO A 59 11.34 -16.65 -17.79
N GLY A 60 11.43 -15.97 -16.61
CA GLY A 60 12.23 -14.75 -16.43
C GLY A 60 11.46 -13.42 -16.46
N GLU A 61 10.19 -13.41 -16.79
CA GLU A 61 9.33 -12.22 -16.73
C GLU A 61 8.95 -11.89 -15.30
N PHE A 62 8.91 -10.59 -14.97
CA PHE A 62 8.50 -10.11 -13.67
C PHE A 62 6.98 -9.93 -13.61
N LEU A 63 6.38 -10.38 -12.50
CA LEU A 63 4.98 -10.19 -12.18
C LEU A 63 4.85 -9.53 -10.80
N LEU A 64 3.98 -8.52 -10.69
CA LEU A 64 3.61 -7.91 -9.42
C LEU A 64 2.24 -8.41 -8.97
N GLU A 65 2.15 -8.86 -7.73
CA GLU A 65 0.89 -9.24 -7.10
C GLU A 65 0.67 -8.44 -5.81
N ARG A 66 -0.58 -8.05 -5.57
CA ARG A 66 -0.98 -7.52 -4.27
C ARG A 66 -1.11 -8.68 -3.27
N GLY A 67 -0.40 -8.58 -2.17
CA GLY A 67 -0.55 -9.46 -1.02
C GLY A 67 -1.96 -9.38 -0.45
N ARG A 68 -2.50 -10.50 -0.03
CA ARG A 68 -3.83 -10.63 0.59
C ARG A 68 -3.67 -11.26 1.98
N PRO A 69 -4.62 -11.09 2.90
CA PRO A 69 -4.55 -11.70 4.23
C PRO A 69 -4.26 -13.21 4.21
N ARG A 70 -4.78 -13.95 3.23
CA ARG A 70 -4.46 -15.38 3.03
C ARG A 70 -2.99 -15.66 2.70
N ASP A 71 -2.24 -14.66 2.26
CA ASP A 71 -0.82 -14.76 1.89
C ASP A 71 0.11 -14.41 3.07
N SER A 72 -0.43 -14.17 4.29
CA SER A 72 0.31 -13.66 5.46
C SER A 72 1.51 -14.52 5.82
N GLN A 73 1.38 -15.85 5.81
CA GLN A 73 2.50 -16.74 6.07
C GLN A 73 3.61 -16.57 5.02
N ARG A 74 3.24 -16.52 3.73
CA ARG A 74 4.20 -16.33 2.63
C ARG A 74 4.89 -14.98 2.72
N ILE A 75 4.16 -13.92 3.10
CA ILE A 75 4.72 -12.57 3.28
C ILE A 75 5.71 -12.56 4.44
N ALA A 76 5.37 -13.17 5.58
CA ALA A 76 6.25 -13.28 6.74
C ALA A 76 7.56 -14.01 6.40
N ASP A 77 7.45 -15.17 5.74
CA ASP A 77 8.59 -15.96 5.30
C ASP A 77 9.46 -15.19 4.30
N LEU A 78 8.81 -14.46 3.37
CA LEU A 78 9.49 -13.67 2.35
C LEU A 78 10.27 -12.49 2.96
N ILE A 79 9.67 -11.74 3.88
CA ILE A 79 10.33 -10.65 4.61
C ILE A 79 11.53 -11.19 5.39
N THR A 80 11.34 -12.25 6.15
CA THR A 80 12.40 -12.87 6.94
C THR A 80 13.56 -13.34 6.04
N ARG A 81 13.26 -14.00 4.94
CA ARG A 81 14.24 -14.51 3.98
C ARG A 81 15.01 -13.37 3.31
N LEU A 82 14.30 -12.40 2.73
CA LEU A 82 14.93 -11.32 1.96
C LEU A 82 15.67 -10.31 2.85
N SER A 83 15.21 -10.11 4.09
CA SER A 83 15.93 -9.31 5.08
C SER A 83 17.14 -10.05 5.67
N LYS A 84 17.34 -11.33 5.33
CA LYS A 84 18.38 -12.20 5.91
C LYS A 84 18.24 -12.33 7.43
N GLY A 85 17.00 -12.40 7.92
CA GLY A 85 16.67 -12.49 9.33
C GLY A 85 16.82 -11.19 10.13
N ARG A 86 17.16 -10.05 9.49
CA ARG A 86 17.27 -8.75 10.18
C ARG A 86 15.91 -8.19 10.57
N HIS A 87 14.87 -8.54 9.83
CA HIS A 87 13.49 -8.25 10.12
C HIS A 87 12.69 -9.55 10.03
N THR A 88 12.09 -9.93 11.13
CA THR A 88 11.25 -11.13 11.23
C THR A 88 9.83 -10.70 11.57
N MET A 89 8.86 -11.26 10.87
CA MET A 89 7.44 -11.12 11.16
C MET A 89 6.82 -12.50 11.28
N THR A 90 5.91 -12.66 12.20
CA THR A 90 5.04 -13.83 12.26
C THR A 90 3.85 -13.68 11.32
N THR A 91 3.10 -14.75 11.09
CA THR A 91 1.84 -14.70 10.33
C THR A 91 0.85 -13.71 10.96
N ASP A 92 0.80 -13.69 12.29
CA ASP A 92 -0.11 -12.82 13.04
C ASP A 92 0.32 -11.35 12.92
N ASP A 93 1.62 -11.05 12.98
CA ASP A 93 2.14 -9.68 12.74
C ASP A 93 1.76 -9.16 11.35
N VAL A 94 1.85 -10.02 10.33
CA VAL A 94 1.46 -9.64 8.95
C VAL A 94 -0.06 -9.47 8.84
N MET A 95 -0.85 -10.34 9.51
CA MET A 95 -2.31 -10.19 9.55
C MET A 95 -2.73 -8.88 10.21
N GLU A 96 -2.10 -8.50 11.32
CA GLU A 96 -2.34 -7.22 12.00
C GLU A 96 -1.93 -6.05 11.10
N ALA A 97 -0.77 -6.16 10.44
CA ALA A 97 -0.26 -5.13 9.54
C ALA A 97 -1.20 -4.84 8.35
N PHE A 98 -2.00 -5.80 7.89
CA PHE A 98 -3.00 -5.55 6.84
C PHE A 98 -4.10 -4.55 7.25
N GLY A 99 -4.26 -4.26 8.54
CA GLY A 99 -5.14 -3.19 9.01
C GLY A 99 -4.66 -1.78 8.62
N GLU A 100 -3.36 -1.60 8.40
CA GLU A 100 -2.73 -0.30 8.15
C GLU A 100 -1.90 -0.27 6.87
N LYS A 101 -1.38 -1.42 6.44
CA LYS A 101 -0.42 -1.56 5.33
C LYS A 101 -0.99 -2.38 4.18
N ALA A 102 -0.49 -2.07 2.99
CA ALA A 102 -0.62 -2.92 1.83
C ALA A 102 0.73 -3.55 1.48
N PHE A 103 0.70 -4.73 0.88
CA PHE A 103 1.90 -5.43 0.44
C PHE A 103 1.86 -5.70 -1.06
N LEU A 104 3.02 -5.56 -1.71
CA LEU A 104 3.27 -5.98 -3.09
C LEU A 104 4.35 -7.06 -3.09
N ILE A 105 4.12 -8.12 -3.82
CA ILE A 105 5.07 -9.20 -4.01
C ILE A 105 5.52 -9.20 -5.47
N LEU A 106 6.82 -9.13 -5.68
CA LEU A 106 7.44 -9.22 -7.00
C LEU A 106 7.89 -10.67 -7.23
N TYR A 107 7.40 -11.25 -8.29
CA TYR A 107 7.79 -12.58 -8.75
C TYR A 107 8.68 -12.50 -9.99
N ARG A 108 9.56 -13.47 -10.14
CA ARG A 108 10.25 -13.79 -11.39
C ARG A 108 9.92 -15.23 -11.79
N GLY A 109 9.00 -15.38 -12.74
CA GLY A 109 8.32 -16.66 -12.94
C GLY A 109 7.47 -17.00 -11.72
N SER A 110 7.70 -18.14 -11.08
CA SER A 110 7.01 -18.58 -9.84
C SER A 110 7.73 -18.15 -8.55
N ASP A 111 8.97 -17.66 -8.64
CA ASP A 111 9.78 -17.33 -7.47
C ASP A 111 9.48 -15.94 -6.95
N PRO A 112 9.08 -15.75 -5.68
CA PRO A 112 8.95 -14.43 -5.07
C PRO A 112 10.35 -13.86 -4.78
N VAL A 113 10.70 -12.76 -5.49
CA VAL A 113 12.05 -12.18 -5.50
C VAL A 113 12.09 -10.77 -4.92
N GLY A 114 10.95 -10.20 -4.54
CA GLY A 114 10.90 -8.87 -3.93
C GLY A 114 9.60 -8.65 -3.20
N ILE A 115 9.62 -7.69 -2.28
CA ILE A 115 8.45 -7.26 -1.53
C ILE A 115 8.55 -5.78 -1.20
N ALA A 116 7.41 -5.09 -1.27
CA ALA A 116 7.21 -3.76 -0.71
C ALA A 116 5.98 -3.76 0.19
N GLY A 117 6.14 -3.24 1.40
CA GLY A 117 5.05 -2.95 2.34
C GLY A 117 4.97 -1.45 2.56
N TRP A 118 3.80 -0.86 2.34
CA TRP A 118 3.60 0.57 2.52
C TRP A 118 2.26 0.88 3.17
N GLN A 119 2.19 2.04 3.79
CA GLN A 119 0.99 2.60 4.39
C GLN A 119 0.80 4.04 3.97
N VAL A 120 -0.43 4.52 4.04
CA VAL A 120 -0.77 5.91 3.75
C VAL A 120 -1.47 6.52 4.96
N GLU A 121 -0.93 7.61 5.44
CA GLU A 121 -1.51 8.40 6.51
C GLU A 121 -1.26 9.88 6.26
N ASN A 122 -2.26 10.73 6.50
CA ASN A 122 -2.17 12.18 6.31
C ASN A 122 -1.64 12.57 4.92
N LEU A 123 -2.06 11.87 3.87
CA LEU A 123 -1.62 12.05 2.47
C LEU A 123 -0.13 11.82 2.25
N VAL A 124 0.52 11.08 3.14
CA VAL A 124 1.93 10.67 3.03
C VAL A 124 2.00 9.16 2.87
N SER A 125 2.60 8.70 1.79
CA SER A 125 2.91 7.29 1.58
C SER A 125 4.25 6.95 2.24
N ARG A 126 4.28 5.89 3.05
CA ARG A 126 5.46 5.42 3.78
C ARG A 126 5.75 3.97 3.42
N THR A 127 6.87 3.70 2.76
CA THR A 127 7.32 2.34 2.43
C THR A 127 8.41 1.94 3.42
N VAL A 128 8.09 1.01 4.30
CA VAL A 128 8.96 0.58 5.40
C VAL A 128 9.53 -0.84 5.20
N GLU A 129 8.79 -1.72 4.56
CA GLU A 129 9.28 -3.01 4.10
C GLU A 129 9.64 -2.88 2.61
N LEU A 130 10.91 -2.96 2.28
CA LEU A 130 11.39 -2.95 0.90
C LEU A 130 12.60 -3.89 0.80
N TYR A 131 12.37 -5.07 0.27
CA TYR A 131 13.42 -6.08 0.17
C TYR A 131 13.45 -6.69 -1.22
N LEU A 132 14.65 -6.95 -1.72
CA LEU A 132 14.89 -7.62 -2.99
C LEU A 132 15.84 -8.81 -2.80
N ASP A 133 15.61 -9.85 -3.59
CA ASP A 133 16.56 -10.95 -3.70
C ASP A 133 17.83 -10.45 -4.40
N PRO A 134 19.04 -10.68 -3.84
CA PRO A 134 20.29 -10.28 -4.48
C PRO A 134 20.53 -10.86 -5.88
N ARG A 135 19.81 -11.93 -6.23
CA ARG A 135 19.89 -12.58 -7.55
C ARG A 135 19.16 -11.82 -8.66
N VAL A 136 18.38 -10.78 -8.31
CA VAL A 136 17.72 -9.92 -9.30
C VAL A 136 18.39 -8.57 -9.40
N ALA A 137 18.42 -8.03 -10.61
CA ALA A 137 18.98 -6.72 -10.87
C ALA A 137 18.10 -5.63 -10.23
N ALA A 138 18.67 -4.86 -9.30
CA ALA A 138 17.94 -3.81 -8.59
C ALA A 138 17.45 -2.70 -9.51
N ASP A 139 18.16 -2.44 -10.61
CA ASP A 139 17.81 -1.43 -11.62
C ASP A 139 16.52 -1.78 -12.40
N THR A 140 16.13 -3.04 -12.40
CA THR A 140 14.88 -3.53 -12.99
C THR A 140 13.80 -3.74 -11.92
N ALA A 141 14.14 -4.41 -10.81
CA ALA A 141 13.17 -4.84 -9.81
C ALA A 141 12.66 -3.68 -8.92
N LEU A 142 13.54 -2.77 -8.52
CA LEU A 142 13.18 -1.64 -7.65
C LEU A 142 12.19 -0.68 -8.32
N PRO A 143 12.36 -0.28 -9.60
CA PRO A 143 11.38 0.51 -10.31
C PRO A 143 10.00 -0.14 -10.39
N LEU A 144 9.91 -1.44 -10.61
CA LEU A 144 8.62 -2.15 -10.68
C LEU A 144 7.83 -2.02 -9.38
N LEU A 145 8.48 -2.25 -8.22
CA LEU A 145 7.84 -2.13 -6.91
C LEU A 145 7.45 -0.68 -6.61
N LEU A 146 8.37 0.27 -6.80
CA LEU A 146 8.13 1.66 -6.41
C LEU A 146 7.13 2.37 -7.32
N HIS A 147 7.10 2.10 -8.64
CA HIS A 147 6.10 2.68 -9.51
C HIS A 147 4.69 2.23 -9.13
N GLU A 148 4.50 0.96 -8.74
CA GLU A 148 3.17 0.50 -8.30
C GLU A 148 2.77 1.10 -6.95
N VAL A 149 3.72 1.26 -6.00
CA VAL A 149 3.48 1.98 -4.75
C VAL A 149 3.10 3.44 -5.03
N GLU A 150 3.83 4.12 -5.93
CA GLU A 150 3.54 5.50 -6.32
C GLU A 150 2.18 5.64 -7.00
N HIS A 151 1.84 4.70 -7.90
CA HIS A 151 0.55 4.69 -8.57
C HIS A 151 -0.59 4.55 -7.55
N ALA A 152 -0.50 3.55 -6.66
CA ALA A 152 -1.49 3.34 -5.61
C ALA A 152 -1.58 4.53 -4.64
N SER A 153 -0.44 5.17 -4.32
CA SER A 153 -0.39 6.36 -3.47
C SER A 153 -1.00 7.59 -4.17
N SER A 154 -0.79 7.73 -5.47
CA SER A 154 -1.38 8.81 -6.27
C SER A 154 -2.90 8.67 -6.37
N ASP A 155 -3.43 7.46 -6.49
CA ASP A 155 -4.88 7.19 -6.46
C ASP A 155 -5.50 7.61 -5.11
N LEU A 156 -4.74 7.49 -4.02
CA LEU A 156 -5.11 7.96 -2.68
C LEU A 156 -4.79 9.45 -2.45
N GLN A 157 -4.39 10.16 -3.51
CA GLN A 157 -4.11 11.60 -3.47
C GLN A 157 -2.93 11.99 -2.57
N CYS A 158 -1.97 11.08 -2.34
CA CYS A 158 -0.80 11.37 -1.54
C CYS A 158 0.02 12.52 -2.12
N GLU A 159 0.54 13.39 -1.24
CA GLU A 159 1.41 14.51 -1.58
C GLU A 159 2.88 14.11 -1.70
N ALA A 160 3.28 13.11 -0.92
CA ALA A 160 4.66 12.68 -0.81
C ALA A 160 4.78 11.16 -0.65
N SER A 161 5.90 10.63 -1.11
CA SER A 161 6.34 9.25 -0.89
C SER A 161 7.66 9.27 -0.12
N LEU A 162 7.64 8.61 1.03
CA LEU A 162 8.79 8.35 1.90
C LEU A 162 9.16 6.88 1.78
N VAL A 163 10.41 6.60 1.50
CA VAL A 163 10.91 5.21 1.40
C VAL A 163 12.09 5.05 2.35
N PHE A 164 12.05 3.98 3.14
CA PHE A 164 13.07 3.62 4.12
C PHE A 164 13.75 2.30 3.71
N PRO A 165 14.64 2.34 2.70
CA PRO A 165 15.25 1.13 2.17
C PRO A 165 16.25 0.53 3.17
N PRO A 166 16.44 -0.81 3.13
CA PRO A 166 17.54 -1.44 3.84
C PRO A 166 18.90 -0.98 3.28
N MET A 167 19.95 -1.08 4.08
CA MET A 167 21.28 -0.53 3.77
C MET A 167 21.87 -1.06 2.46
N ASP A 168 21.51 -2.28 2.06
CA ASP A 168 21.97 -2.88 0.80
C ASP A 168 21.33 -2.23 -0.44
N LEU A 169 20.22 -1.49 -0.29
CA LEU A 169 19.59 -0.73 -1.38
C LEU A 169 19.95 0.77 -1.35
N VAL A 170 20.52 1.29 -0.26
CA VAL A 170 20.84 2.72 -0.12
C VAL A 170 21.87 3.18 -1.15
N GLY A 171 22.86 2.33 -1.49
CA GLY A 171 23.98 2.68 -2.37
C GLY A 171 23.64 2.78 -3.87
N PHE A 172 22.40 2.51 -4.27
CA PHE A 172 21.98 2.60 -5.68
C PHE A 172 21.57 4.01 -6.11
N ASP A 173 22.40 5.03 -5.86
CA ASP A 173 22.08 6.45 -6.08
C ASP A 173 21.54 6.75 -7.49
N ALA A 174 22.10 6.12 -8.52
CA ALA A 174 21.65 6.30 -9.90
C ALA A 174 20.20 5.83 -10.11
N ILE A 175 19.80 4.74 -9.44
CA ILE A 175 18.43 4.20 -9.51
C ILE A 175 17.47 5.14 -8.79
N TRP A 176 17.81 5.56 -7.56
CA TRP A 176 17.00 6.48 -6.77
C TRP A 176 16.76 7.80 -7.50
N LYS A 177 17.84 8.36 -8.08
CA LYS A 177 17.75 9.60 -8.86
C LYS A 177 16.86 9.43 -10.10
N ARG A 178 17.00 8.32 -10.83
CA ARG A 178 16.14 8.02 -12.00
C ARG A 178 14.68 7.88 -11.64
N LEU A 179 14.38 7.35 -10.45
CA LEU A 179 13.03 7.24 -9.91
C LEU A 179 12.49 8.57 -9.37
N GLY A 180 13.31 9.62 -9.32
CA GLY A 180 12.93 10.93 -8.80
C GLY A 180 13.00 11.05 -7.29
N TYR A 181 13.60 10.08 -6.60
CA TYR A 181 13.85 10.16 -5.16
C TYR A 181 15.15 10.86 -4.85
N SER A 182 15.14 11.63 -3.78
CA SER A 182 16.33 12.25 -3.20
C SER A 182 16.52 11.80 -1.75
N ARG A 183 17.76 11.51 -1.38
CA ARG A 183 18.09 11.23 0.01
C ARG A 183 17.88 12.49 0.85
N ARG A 184 17.19 12.37 1.97
CA ARG A 184 16.80 13.47 2.86
C ARG A 184 17.00 13.08 4.33
N THR A 185 16.95 14.09 5.20
CA THR A 185 16.72 13.92 6.63
C THR A 185 15.32 14.39 6.96
N PRO A 186 14.67 13.93 8.04
CA PRO A 186 13.34 14.40 8.42
C PRO A 186 13.23 15.91 8.48
N GLU A 187 14.25 16.59 9.05
CA GLU A 187 14.27 18.04 9.23
C GLU A 187 14.37 18.81 7.90
N SER A 188 14.83 18.15 6.84
CA SER A 188 14.95 18.75 5.49
C SER A 188 13.68 18.66 4.66
N LEU A 189 12.63 18.01 5.20
CA LEU A 189 11.32 17.91 4.54
C LEU A 189 10.54 19.20 4.70
N GLY A 190 9.97 19.68 3.62
CA GLY A 190 9.32 21.00 3.59
C GLY A 190 7.94 21.10 4.24
N SER A 191 7.49 20.07 5.00
CA SER A 191 6.19 20.03 5.67
C SER A 191 6.32 19.32 7.01
N GLN A 192 5.60 19.85 8.03
CA GLN A 192 5.57 19.23 9.34
C GLN A 192 4.99 17.81 9.30
N ALA A 193 3.90 17.60 8.54
CA ALA A 193 3.31 16.27 8.37
C ALA A 193 4.30 15.26 7.76
N TRP A 194 5.13 15.68 6.81
CA TRP A 194 6.16 14.82 6.21
C TRP A 194 7.28 14.50 7.19
N MET A 195 7.68 15.49 7.99
CA MET A 195 8.69 15.32 9.04
C MET A 195 8.21 14.37 10.15
N GLU A 196 6.97 14.52 10.61
CA GLU A 196 6.36 13.65 11.60
C GLU A 196 6.28 12.20 11.07
N ALA A 197 5.74 12.01 9.86
CA ALA A 197 5.67 10.71 9.21
C ALA A 197 7.06 10.06 9.04
N ALA A 198 8.09 10.86 8.72
CA ALA A 198 9.46 10.37 8.61
C ALA A 198 10.02 9.94 9.97
N ASN A 199 9.83 10.73 11.01
CA ASN A 199 10.32 10.43 12.36
C ASN A 199 9.67 9.18 12.96
N GLU A 200 8.37 8.97 12.70
CA GLU A 200 7.64 7.79 13.15
C GLU A 200 8.11 6.50 12.49
N SER A 201 8.46 6.58 11.21
CA SER A 201 8.75 5.38 10.39
C SER A 201 10.24 5.09 10.22
N MET A 202 11.13 6.04 10.52
CA MET A 202 12.55 5.92 10.24
C MET A 202 13.24 4.94 11.18
N PRO A 203 13.83 3.84 10.66
CA PRO A 203 14.62 2.93 11.48
C PRO A 203 15.86 3.63 12.05
N ARG A 204 16.31 3.21 13.23
CA ARG A 204 17.56 3.72 13.82
C ARG A 204 18.74 3.51 12.88
N GLY A 205 19.42 4.60 12.51
CA GLY A 205 20.53 4.57 11.56
C GLY A 205 20.11 4.27 10.11
N GLY A 206 18.82 4.32 9.82
CA GLY A 206 18.26 4.13 8.48
C GLY A 206 18.52 5.31 7.55
N ALA A 207 18.14 5.15 6.30
CA ALA A 207 18.14 6.20 5.29
C ALA A 207 16.72 6.52 4.86
N LEU A 208 16.46 7.78 4.58
CA LEU A 208 15.20 8.27 4.03
C LEU A 208 15.40 8.72 2.60
N PHE A 209 14.57 8.19 1.70
CA PHE A 209 14.42 8.67 0.34
C PHE A 209 13.05 9.30 0.18
N PHE A 210 13.02 10.51 -0.36
CA PHE A 210 11.85 11.36 -0.49
C PHE A 210 11.56 11.67 -1.95
N LYS A 211 10.28 11.60 -2.31
CA LYS A 211 9.74 12.08 -3.58
C LYS A 211 8.43 12.82 -3.35
N GLN A 212 8.32 14.03 -3.86
CA GLN A 212 7.04 14.74 -3.88
C GLN A 212 6.22 14.20 -5.05
N LEU A 213 5.00 13.73 -4.77
CA LEU A 213 4.10 13.14 -5.77
C LEU A 213 3.19 14.19 -6.42
N ARG A 214 2.88 15.28 -5.70
CA ARG A 214 2.03 16.37 -6.19
C ARG A 214 2.69 17.72 -5.95
N ALA A 215 2.59 18.61 -6.94
CA ALA A 215 3.07 19.98 -6.82
C ALA A 215 2.19 20.83 -5.88
N ASP A 216 0.87 20.59 -5.90
CA ASP A 216 -0.09 21.32 -5.09
C ASP A 216 -0.32 20.64 -3.75
N ARG A 217 -0.10 21.36 -2.66
CA ARG A 217 -0.43 20.89 -1.31
C ARG A 217 -1.93 21.07 -1.08
N VAL A 218 -2.62 19.98 -0.74
CA VAL A 218 -4.07 20.00 -0.45
C VAL A 218 -4.35 20.66 0.90
N LEU A 219 -3.42 20.60 1.83
CA LEU A 219 -3.54 21.18 3.17
C LEU A 219 -2.63 22.39 3.31
N ARG A 220 -3.17 23.58 3.02
CA ARG A 220 -2.73 24.79 3.74
C ARG A 220 -3.53 24.83 5.03
N PRO A 221 -2.93 24.79 6.23
CA PRO A 221 -3.67 25.14 7.44
C PRO A 221 -4.22 26.56 7.26
N ILE A 222 -5.53 26.69 7.46
CA ILE A 222 -6.24 27.98 7.53
C ILE A 222 -5.81 28.69 8.80
#